data_b25e0ba33795dbd092233f028c8102ea
#
_entry.id   b25e0ba33795dbd092233f028c8102ea
#
_cell.length_a   1.000
_cell.length_b   1.000
_cell.length_c   1.000
_cell.angle_alpha   90.00
_cell.angle_beta   90.00
_cell.angle_gamma   90.00
#
_symmetry.space_group_name_H-M   'P 1'
#
loop_
_entity.id
_entity.type
_entity.pdbx_description
1 polymer ?
#
loop_
_entity_poly.entity_id
_entity_poly.type
_entity_poly.pdbx_seq_one_letter_code
_entity_poly.pdbx_strand_id
1 'polypeptide(L)'
;MDNTMSERLINLRLKNNYSQSFVARQIGVTPALISAYEKQERKPSLEKLIALADIYHVSTDYILGRSYKDDSSCTISVEHLNDNQIRIIRELVSNMNQA
;
A
#
# COMPACT_ATOMS: atom_id res chain seq x y z
N MET A 1 -3.23 20.24 -2.03
CA MET A 1 -2.31 19.17 -1.91
C MET A 1 -2.56 18.11 -2.91
N ASP A 2 -1.62 17.96 -3.70
CA ASP A 2 -1.78 17.05 -4.78
C ASP A 2 -1.29 15.68 -4.38
N ASN A 3 -2.18 14.77 -4.30
CA ASN A 3 -1.90 13.46 -3.79
C ASN A 3 -2.07 12.45 -4.90
N THR A 4 -1.22 12.56 -5.88
CA THR A 4 -1.31 11.70 -7.05
C THR A 4 -0.93 10.28 -6.71
N MET A 5 -1.25 9.37 -7.63
CA MET A 5 -0.85 7.98 -7.48
C MET A 5 0.65 7.87 -7.31
N SER A 6 1.40 8.61 -8.12
CA SER A 6 2.86 8.58 -8.04
C SER A 6 3.36 9.01 -6.67
N GLU A 7 2.79 10.06 -6.13
CA GLU A 7 3.18 10.53 -4.80
C GLU A 7 2.83 9.51 -3.73
N ARG A 8 1.67 8.87 -3.86
CA ARG A 8 1.30 7.84 -2.91
C ARG A 8 2.25 6.67 -2.96
N LEU A 9 2.66 6.27 -4.16
CA LEU A 9 3.62 5.17 -4.29
C LEU A 9 4.96 5.52 -3.67
N ILE A 10 5.43 6.74 -3.89
CA ILE A 10 6.68 7.19 -3.28
C ILE A 10 6.56 7.15 -1.76
N ASN A 11 5.48 7.70 -1.25
CA ASN A 11 5.30 7.80 0.19
C ASN A 11 5.19 6.42 0.83
N LEU A 12 4.47 5.51 0.19
CA LEU A 12 4.36 4.16 0.71
C LEU A 12 5.70 3.46 0.73
N ARG A 13 6.49 3.64 -0.32
CA ARG A 13 7.79 3.00 -0.38
C ARG A 13 8.70 3.54 0.71
N LEU A 14 8.73 4.85 0.87
CA LEU A 14 9.59 5.46 1.88
C LEU A 14 9.14 5.13 3.29
N LYS A 15 7.83 5.09 3.50
CA LYS A 15 7.27 4.74 4.81
C LYS A 15 7.71 3.35 5.23
N ASN A 16 7.84 2.45 4.27
CA ASN A 16 8.22 1.07 4.56
C ASN A 16 9.72 0.85 4.45
N ASN A 17 10.48 1.90 4.17
CA ASN A 17 11.93 1.81 4.03
C ASN A 17 12.36 0.84 2.94
N TYR A 18 11.58 0.77 1.87
CA TYR A 18 11.92 -0.08 0.74
C TYR A 18 12.70 0.71 -0.29
N SER A 19 13.63 0.05 -0.95
CA SER A 19 14.29 0.62 -2.12
C SER A 19 13.44 0.35 -3.36
N GLN A 20 13.70 1.11 -4.42
CA GLN A 20 13.05 0.82 -5.69
C GLN A 20 13.40 -0.58 -6.18
N SER A 21 14.64 -1.00 -5.97
CA SER A 21 15.07 -2.34 -6.38
C SER A 21 14.33 -3.42 -5.62
N PHE A 22 14.11 -3.20 -4.33
CA PHE A 22 13.39 -4.18 -3.53
C PHE A 22 11.95 -4.32 -4.03
N VAL A 23 11.27 -3.19 -4.23
CA VAL A 23 9.90 -3.23 -4.70
C VAL A 23 9.82 -3.89 -6.07
N ALA A 24 10.75 -3.55 -6.95
CA ALA A 24 10.77 -4.13 -8.29
C ALA A 24 10.89 -5.64 -8.22
N ARG A 25 11.76 -6.13 -7.36
CA ARG A 25 11.95 -7.57 -7.23
C ARG A 25 10.69 -8.23 -6.69
N GLN A 26 10.01 -7.56 -5.77
CA GLN A 26 8.82 -8.14 -5.15
C GLN A 26 7.67 -8.28 -6.14
N ILE A 27 7.54 -7.37 -7.08
CA ILE A 27 6.41 -7.43 -8.00
C ILE A 27 6.82 -7.86 -9.42
N GLY A 28 8.09 -8.22 -9.58
CA GLY A 28 8.54 -8.82 -10.85
C GLY A 28 8.73 -7.83 -11.98
N VAL A 29 9.23 -6.65 -11.66
CA VAL A 29 9.53 -5.65 -12.69
C VAL A 29 10.93 -5.13 -12.47
N THR A 30 11.37 -4.20 -13.31
CA THR A 30 12.69 -3.60 -13.19
C THR A 30 12.63 -2.38 -12.26
N PRO A 31 13.74 -2.03 -11.63
CA PRO A 31 13.77 -0.79 -10.84
C PRO A 31 13.47 0.44 -11.70
N ALA A 32 13.86 0.41 -12.96
CA ALA A 32 13.55 1.53 -13.86
C ALA A 32 12.05 1.70 -14.01
N LEU A 33 11.30 0.61 -14.02
CA LEU A 33 9.85 0.71 -14.13
C LEU A 33 9.24 1.28 -12.85
N ILE A 34 9.76 0.88 -11.69
CA ILE A 34 9.30 1.49 -10.43
C ILE A 34 9.55 2.98 -10.46
N SER A 35 10.74 3.37 -10.89
CA SER A 35 11.06 4.79 -11.02
C SER A 35 10.09 5.50 -11.96
N ALA A 36 9.75 4.87 -13.07
CA ALA A 36 8.80 5.46 -14.03
C ALA A 36 7.42 5.63 -13.43
N TYR A 37 6.97 4.68 -12.63
CA TYR A 37 5.69 4.82 -11.91
C TYR A 37 5.74 6.03 -10.97
N GLU A 38 6.86 6.22 -10.29
CA GLU A 38 6.98 7.27 -9.30
C GLU A 38 7.18 8.63 -9.92
N LYS A 39 7.60 8.67 -11.18
CA LYS A 39 7.76 9.92 -11.91
C LYS A 39 6.59 10.25 -12.83
N GLN A 40 5.53 9.46 -12.78
CA GLN A 40 4.37 9.62 -13.63
C GLN A 40 4.66 9.40 -15.11
N GLU A 41 5.72 8.69 -15.41
CA GLU A 41 6.08 8.37 -16.79
C GLU A 41 5.36 7.14 -17.29
N ARG A 42 4.98 6.25 -16.41
CA ARG A 42 4.26 5.03 -16.72
C ARG A 42 3.25 4.76 -15.64
N LYS A 43 2.18 4.09 -16.00
CA LYS A 43 1.17 3.66 -15.05
C LYS A 43 1.23 2.15 -14.89
N PRO A 44 1.07 1.64 -13.67
CA PRO A 44 1.03 0.20 -13.48
C PRO A 44 -0.17 -0.41 -14.18
N SER A 45 0.01 -1.58 -14.74
CA SER A 45 -1.12 -2.38 -15.18
C SER A 45 -1.96 -2.76 -13.98
N LEU A 46 -3.16 -3.26 -14.23
CA LEU A 46 -4.01 -3.69 -13.13
C LEU A 46 -3.31 -4.76 -12.28
N GLU A 47 -2.65 -5.70 -12.94
CA GLU A 47 -1.93 -6.75 -12.22
C GLU A 47 -0.85 -6.18 -11.33
N LYS A 48 -0.09 -5.22 -11.83
CA LYS A 48 0.99 -4.63 -11.04
C LYS A 48 0.45 -3.72 -9.96
N LEU A 49 -0.67 -3.06 -10.22
CA LEU A 49 -1.31 -2.25 -9.21
C LEU A 49 -1.75 -3.10 -8.02
N ILE A 50 -2.33 -4.26 -8.30
CA ILE A 50 -2.74 -5.17 -7.23
C ILE A 50 -1.51 -5.65 -6.46
N ALA A 51 -0.44 -5.98 -7.17
CA ALA A 51 0.79 -6.42 -6.51
C ALA A 51 1.36 -5.33 -5.61
N LEU A 52 1.34 -4.08 -6.06
CA LEU A 52 1.81 -2.97 -5.25
C LEU A 52 0.93 -2.79 -4.00
N ALA A 53 -0.38 -2.88 -4.18
CA ALA A 53 -1.29 -2.78 -3.04
C ALA A 53 -0.98 -3.87 -2.02
N ASP A 54 -0.69 -5.07 -2.49
CA ASP A 54 -0.40 -6.18 -1.61
C ASP A 54 0.88 -5.96 -0.80
N ILE A 55 1.95 -5.51 -1.45
CA ILE A 55 3.20 -5.35 -0.69
C ILE A 55 3.16 -4.17 0.26
N TYR A 56 2.33 -3.17 -0.05
CA TYR A 56 2.21 -2.00 0.83
C TYR A 56 1.07 -2.14 1.82
N HIS A 57 0.29 -3.21 1.72
CA HIS A 57 -0.83 -3.49 2.62
C HIS A 57 -1.85 -2.36 2.61
N VAL A 58 -2.16 -1.89 1.44
CA VAL A 58 -3.19 -0.88 1.24
C VAL A 58 -4.12 -1.36 0.15
N SER A 59 -5.25 -0.68 -0.01
CA SER A 59 -6.17 -1.00 -1.08
C SER A 59 -5.69 -0.37 -2.38
N THR A 60 -6.15 -0.93 -3.50
CA THR A 60 -5.90 -0.30 -4.79
C THR A 60 -6.59 1.06 -4.85
N ASP A 61 -7.73 1.19 -4.19
CA ASP A 61 -8.42 2.48 -4.14
C ASP A 61 -7.57 3.55 -3.49
N TYR A 62 -6.85 3.21 -2.43
CA TYR A 62 -5.97 4.16 -1.80
C TYR A 62 -4.88 4.63 -2.77
N ILE A 63 -4.26 3.68 -3.47
CA ILE A 63 -3.19 4.02 -4.41
C ILE A 63 -3.75 4.90 -5.52
N LEU A 64 -4.95 4.59 -6.00
CA LEU A 64 -5.57 5.34 -7.08
C LEU A 64 -6.11 6.70 -6.63
N GLY A 65 -6.17 6.94 -5.32
CA GLY A 65 -6.70 8.18 -4.84
C GLY A 65 -8.20 8.20 -4.66
N ARG A 66 -8.83 7.04 -4.62
CA ARG A 66 -10.27 6.94 -4.42
C ARG A 66 -10.63 6.76 -2.97
N SER A 67 -9.63 6.62 -2.12
CA SER A 67 -9.82 6.50 -0.68
C SER A 67 -8.82 7.41 -0.01
N TYR A 68 -9.23 8.11 1.01
CA TYR A 68 -8.34 9.02 1.73
C TYR A 68 -7.65 8.36 2.90
N LYS A 69 -8.00 7.12 3.18
CA LYS A 69 -7.42 6.40 4.29
C LYS A 69 -6.53 5.30 3.80
N ASP A 70 -5.47 5.07 4.55
CA ASP A 70 -4.64 3.90 4.34
C ASP A 70 -5.40 2.73 4.94
N ASP A 71 -5.91 1.85 4.10
CA ASP A 71 -6.77 0.77 4.53
C ASP A 71 -6.04 -0.37 5.20
N SER A 72 -4.73 -0.29 5.25
CA SER A 72 -3.96 -1.38 5.83
C SER A 72 -4.31 -1.62 7.29
N SER A 73 -4.84 -0.61 7.95
CA SER A 73 -5.19 -0.72 9.35
C SER A 73 -6.68 -0.76 9.57
N CYS A 74 -7.47 -0.79 8.52
CA CYS A 74 -8.92 -0.67 8.64
C CYS A 74 -9.61 -1.80 7.92
N THR A 75 -9.12 -3.00 8.11
CA THR A 75 -9.69 -4.14 7.43
C THR A 75 -11.02 -4.56 8.03
N ILE A 76 -11.33 -4.06 9.20
CA ILE A 76 -12.58 -4.36 9.88
C ILE A 76 -13.16 -3.02 10.27
N SER A 77 -14.46 -2.97 10.45
CA SER A 77 -15.12 -1.73 10.84
C SER A 77 -14.75 -1.38 12.27
N VAL A 78 -13.55 -0.88 12.42
CA VAL A 78 -13.02 -0.62 13.76
C VAL A 78 -13.54 0.69 14.35
N GLU A 79 -14.17 1.51 13.53
CA GLU A 79 -14.68 2.78 14.01
C GLU A 79 -15.77 2.60 15.04
N HIS A 80 -16.34 1.42 15.13
CA HIS A 80 -17.39 1.13 16.10
C HIS A 80 -16.84 0.48 17.37
N LEU A 81 -15.54 0.38 17.49
CA LEU A 81 -14.91 -0.33 18.58
C LEU A 81 -14.11 0.63 19.43
N ASN A 82 -13.97 0.31 20.69
CA ASN A 82 -13.10 1.10 21.55
C ASN A 82 -11.64 0.72 21.27
N ASP A 83 -10.73 1.49 21.86
CA ASP A 83 -9.32 1.30 21.57
C ASP A 83 -8.82 -0.09 21.93
N ASN A 84 -9.32 -0.62 23.03
CA ASN A 84 -8.89 -1.93 23.43
C ASN A 84 -9.36 -3.01 22.48
N GLN A 85 -10.59 -2.89 22.02
CA GLN A 85 -11.14 -3.84 21.04
C GLN A 85 -10.40 -3.74 19.73
N ILE A 86 -10.07 -2.54 19.32
CA ILE A 86 -9.34 -2.35 18.09
C ILE A 86 -7.98 -3.02 18.19
N ARG A 87 -7.31 -2.86 19.30
CA ARG A 87 -6.00 -3.45 19.48
C ARG A 87 -6.06 -4.97 19.43
N ILE A 88 -7.04 -5.55 20.08
CA ILE A 88 -7.19 -6.99 20.10
C ILE A 88 -7.46 -7.53 18.71
N ILE A 89 -8.35 -6.86 17.98
CA ILE A 89 -8.68 -7.28 16.64
C ILE A 89 -7.47 -7.18 15.73
N ARG A 90 -6.69 -6.13 15.87
CA ARG A 90 -5.50 -5.98 15.05
C ARG A 90 -4.50 -7.07 15.34
N GLU A 91 -4.35 -7.45 16.58
CA GLU A 91 -3.45 -8.51 16.94
C GLU A 91 -3.90 -9.83 16.36
N LEU A 92 -5.20 -10.08 16.39
CA LEU A 92 -5.73 -11.30 15.82
C LEU A 92 -5.53 -11.34 14.31
N VAL A 93 -5.83 -10.24 13.65
CA VAL A 93 -5.67 -10.16 12.21
C VAL A 93 -4.20 -10.32 11.85
N SER A 94 -3.33 -9.70 12.60
CA SER A 94 -1.91 -9.83 12.39
C SER A 94 -1.47 -11.26 12.50
N ASN A 95 -1.94 -11.96 13.52
CA ASN A 95 -1.56 -13.34 13.73
C ASN A 95 -2.10 -14.24 12.65
N MET A 96 -3.27 -13.92 12.11
CA MET A 96 -3.87 -14.75 11.07
C MET A 96 -3.30 -14.45 9.70
N ASN A 97 -2.98 -13.20 9.45
CA ASN A 97 -2.61 -12.78 8.10
C ASN A 97 -1.15 -12.63 7.90
N GLN A 98 -0.44 -12.22 8.90
CA GLN A 98 0.94 -12.08 8.74
C GLN A 98 1.62 -12.99 9.57
N ALA A 99 0.82 -13.60 10.24
CA ALA A 99 1.49 -14.39 11.13
C ALA A 99 2.38 -14.47 10.43
#